data_9b540bcf7aa94e10d09bc9be4a5b06aa
#
_entry.id   9b540bcf7aa94e10d09bc9be4a5b06aa
#
_cell.length_a   1.000
_cell.length_b   1.000
_cell.length_c   1.000
_cell.angle_alpha   90.00
_cell.angle_beta   90.00
_cell.angle_gamma   90.00
#
_symmetry.space_group_name_H-M   'P 1'
#
loop_
_entity.id
_entity.type
_entity.pdbx_description
1 polymer ?
#
loop_
_entity_poly.entity_id
_entity_poly.type
_entity_poly.pdbx_seq_one_letter_code
_entity_poly.pdbx_strand_id
1 'polypeptide(L)'
;MKKENQKVRLATFIETHQKEILIEWDSFAKTLFSGVDKFHISLLRDHAREILIELVSEMEQKESPQQQKAKSLGAPSPAHPAESAANVHGLLRYHDGLSFTSLAAEFRALRASVLRLWLPNIPVITKQVLLDVVRFNEAIDEALADSIATYETR
;
A
#
# COMPACT_ATOMS: atom_id res chain seq x y z
N MET A 1 -1.67 0.93 -28.79
CA MET A 1 -0.38 1.04 -28.08
C MET A 1 -0.49 1.78 -26.75
N LYS A 2 -1.05 3.01 -26.71
CA LYS A 2 -1.23 3.75 -25.45
C LYS A 2 -2.10 3.01 -24.41
N LYS A 3 -3.15 2.27 -24.85
CA LYS A 3 -4.04 1.51 -23.97
C LYS A 3 -3.37 0.29 -23.35
N GLU A 4 -2.50 -0.40 -24.10
CA GLU A 4 -1.76 -1.55 -23.59
C GLU A 4 -0.70 -1.13 -22.57
N ASN A 5 0.02 -0.03 -22.85
CA ASN A 5 0.97 0.54 -21.91
C ASN A 5 0.32 1.00 -20.61
N GLN A 6 -0.90 1.55 -20.68
CA GLN A 6 -1.65 1.94 -19.48
C GLN A 6 -2.08 0.74 -18.63
N LYS A 7 -2.41 -0.40 -19.26
CA LYS A 7 -2.82 -1.62 -18.56
C LYS A 7 -1.68 -2.24 -17.74
N VAL A 8 -0.43 -2.03 -18.14
CA VAL A 8 0.72 -2.56 -17.41
C VAL A 8 1.27 -1.56 -16.37
N ARG A 9 0.78 -0.31 -16.34
CA ARG A 9 1.17 0.65 -15.30
C ARG A 9 0.70 0.14 -13.93
N LEU A 10 1.58 0.21 -12.96
CA LEU A 10 1.30 -0.36 -11.64
C LEU A 10 0.10 0.32 -10.95
N ALA A 11 -0.01 1.65 -11.01
CA ALA A 11 -1.15 2.36 -10.44
C ALA A 11 -2.48 1.91 -11.05
N THR A 12 -2.52 1.77 -12.38
CA THR A 12 -3.71 1.27 -13.08
C THR A 12 -4.02 -0.18 -12.70
N PHE A 13 -2.99 -1.02 -12.59
CA PHE A 13 -3.16 -2.40 -12.18
C PHE A 13 -3.77 -2.49 -10.77
N ILE A 14 -3.25 -1.74 -9.81
CA ILE A 14 -3.79 -1.72 -8.45
C ILE A 14 -5.27 -1.32 -8.47
N GLU A 15 -5.60 -0.28 -9.23
CA GLU A 15 -6.97 0.24 -9.33
C GLU A 15 -7.93 -0.77 -9.93
N THR A 16 -7.51 -1.48 -11.00
CA THR A 16 -8.37 -2.42 -11.72
C THR A 16 -8.40 -3.81 -11.10
N HIS A 17 -7.44 -4.16 -10.25
CA HIS A 17 -7.32 -5.49 -9.63
C HIS A 17 -7.42 -5.44 -8.10
N GLN A 18 -8.06 -4.41 -7.56
CA GLN A 18 -8.25 -4.26 -6.11
C GLN A 18 -8.82 -5.52 -5.45
N LYS A 19 -9.83 -6.11 -6.07
CA LYS A 19 -10.51 -7.29 -5.52
C LYS A 19 -9.53 -8.46 -5.35
N GLU A 20 -8.72 -8.73 -6.36
CA GLU A 20 -7.74 -9.82 -6.32
C GLU A 20 -6.67 -9.57 -5.26
N ILE A 21 -6.17 -8.34 -5.18
CA ILE A 21 -5.18 -7.94 -4.18
C ILE A 21 -5.76 -8.13 -2.77
N LEU A 22 -7.00 -7.71 -2.55
CA LEU A 22 -7.65 -7.82 -1.26
C LEU A 22 -7.94 -9.26 -0.86
N ILE A 23 -8.22 -10.14 -1.81
CA ILE A 23 -8.38 -11.59 -1.56
C ILE A 23 -7.06 -12.18 -1.06
N GLU A 24 -5.93 -11.84 -1.70
CA GLU A 24 -4.60 -12.27 -1.26
C GLU A 24 -4.28 -11.75 0.14
N TRP A 25 -4.57 -10.48 0.39
CA TRP A 25 -4.37 -9.88 1.69
C TRP A 25 -5.25 -10.54 2.77
N ASP A 26 -6.51 -10.87 2.45
CA ASP A 26 -7.40 -11.61 3.36
C ASP A 26 -6.81 -12.95 3.78
N SER A 27 -6.22 -13.67 2.83
CA SER A 27 -5.59 -14.96 3.12
C SER A 27 -4.45 -14.80 4.14
N PHE A 28 -3.69 -13.71 4.00
CA PHE A 28 -2.65 -13.37 4.98
C PHE A 28 -3.27 -12.94 6.33
N ALA A 29 -4.28 -12.07 6.30
CA ALA A 29 -4.94 -11.58 7.51
C ALA A 29 -5.51 -12.71 8.36
N LYS A 30 -6.08 -13.73 7.73
CA LYS A 30 -6.61 -14.91 8.43
C LYS A 30 -5.53 -15.66 9.22
N THR A 31 -4.29 -15.64 8.77
CA THR A 31 -3.19 -16.28 9.52
C THR A 31 -2.77 -15.47 10.73
N LEU A 32 -2.86 -14.14 10.66
CA LEU A 32 -2.53 -13.24 11.77
C LEU A 32 -3.65 -13.16 12.81
N PHE A 33 -4.88 -13.21 12.35
CA PHE A 33 -6.07 -13.00 13.18
C PHE A 33 -6.85 -14.28 13.40
N SER A 34 -6.17 -15.38 13.72
CA SER A 34 -6.84 -16.64 14.05
C SER A 34 -7.82 -16.42 15.21
N GLY A 35 -9.09 -16.72 14.98
CA GLY A 35 -10.15 -16.49 15.96
C GLY A 35 -10.94 -15.20 15.78
N VAL A 36 -10.58 -14.36 14.80
CA VAL A 36 -11.36 -13.16 14.44
C VAL A 36 -12.55 -13.57 13.56
N ASP A 37 -13.73 -13.04 13.85
CA ASP A 37 -14.93 -13.35 13.10
C ASP A 37 -14.96 -12.69 11.71
N LYS A 38 -15.92 -13.11 10.88
CA LYS A 38 -16.07 -12.59 9.49
C LYS A 38 -16.32 -11.08 9.44
N PHE A 39 -16.98 -10.54 10.47
CA PHE A 39 -17.28 -9.11 10.55
C PHE A 39 -15.99 -8.29 10.68
N HIS A 40 -15.10 -8.69 11.58
CA HIS A 40 -13.81 -8.03 11.75
C HIS A 40 -12.94 -8.13 10.49
N ILE A 41 -12.92 -9.28 9.84
CA ILE A 41 -12.17 -9.47 8.58
C ILE A 41 -12.70 -8.52 7.50
N SER A 42 -14.02 -8.35 7.41
CA SER A 42 -14.63 -7.42 6.46
C SER A 42 -14.21 -5.97 6.70
N LEU A 43 -14.18 -5.53 7.97
CA LEU A 43 -13.71 -4.19 8.34
C LEU A 43 -12.23 -4.00 7.98
N LEU A 44 -11.41 -5.01 8.23
CA LEU A 44 -9.98 -4.99 7.90
C LEU A 44 -9.77 -4.85 6.39
N ARG A 45 -10.57 -5.55 5.59
CA ARG A 45 -10.54 -5.46 4.14
C ARG A 45 -10.90 -4.07 3.65
N ASP A 46 -11.90 -3.43 4.25
CA ASP A 46 -12.30 -2.07 3.88
C ASP A 46 -11.18 -1.07 4.15
N HIS A 47 -10.46 -1.21 5.25
CA HIS A 47 -9.30 -0.37 5.55
C HIS A 47 -8.17 -0.60 4.55
N ALA A 48 -7.88 -1.84 4.19
CA ALA A 48 -6.87 -2.16 3.19
C ALA A 48 -7.23 -1.55 1.83
N ARG A 49 -8.52 -1.57 1.45
CA ARG A 49 -8.98 -0.93 0.22
C ARG A 49 -8.70 0.57 0.22
N GLU A 50 -8.97 1.25 1.32
CA GLU A 50 -8.71 2.68 1.42
C GLU A 50 -7.22 3.01 1.34
N ILE A 51 -6.37 2.19 1.93
CA ILE A 51 -4.93 2.32 1.79
C ILE A 51 -4.52 2.18 0.31
N LEU A 52 -5.06 1.19 -0.40
CA LEU A 52 -4.77 1.02 -1.83
C LEU A 52 -5.20 2.23 -2.65
N ILE A 53 -6.36 2.81 -2.37
CA ILE A 53 -6.84 4.01 -3.06
C ILE A 53 -5.89 5.18 -2.84
N GLU A 54 -5.43 5.39 -1.62
CA GLU A 54 -4.46 6.45 -1.33
C GLU A 54 -3.09 6.20 -1.97
N LEU A 55 -2.63 4.94 -2.02
CA LEU A 55 -1.39 4.57 -2.71
C LEU A 55 -1.46 4.94 -4.20
N VAL A 56 -2.58 4.62 -4.87
CA VAL A 56 -2.78 4.96 -6.28
C VAL A 56 -2.73 6.48 -6.47
N SER A 57 -3.46 7.22 -5.64
CA SER A 57 -3.47 8.68 -5.69
C SER A 57 -2.08 9.27 -5.54
N GLU A 58 -1.29 8.76 -4.59
CA GLU A 58 0.08 9.17 -4.34
C GLU A 58 0.98 8.89 -5.56
N MET A 59 0.85 7.70 -6.16
CA MET A 59 1.66 7.29 -7.31
C MET A 59 1.35 8.09 -8.57
N GLU A 60 0.13 8.58 -8.71
CA GLU A 60 -0.30 9.37 -9.89
C GLU A 60 0.14 10.82 -9.82
N GLN A 61 0.59 11.30 -8.68
CA GLN A 61 1.08 12.67 -8.54
C GLN A 61 2.42 12.84 -9.23
N LYS A 62 2.62 13.99 -9.85
CA LYS A 62 3.89 14.35 -10.48
C LYS A 62 4.96 14.55 -9.40
N GLU A 63 6.14 14.05 -9.68
CA GLU A 63 7.28 14.14 -8.78
C GLU A 63 8.47 14.72 -9.50
N SER A 64 9.04 15.80 -8.94
CA SER A 64 10.29 16.37 -9.45
C SER A 64 11.50 15.59 -8.90
N PRO A 65 12.68 15.69 -9.54
CA PRO A 65 13.90 15.10 -8.98
C PRO A 65 14.22 15.58 -7.57
N GLN A 66 13.92 16.84 -7.26
CA GLN A 66 14.14 17.40 -5.93
C GLN A 66 13.20 16.77 -4.90
N GLN A 67 11.96 16.54 -5.27
CA GLN A 67 10.97 15.85 -4.40
C GLN A 67 11.40 14.42 -4.14
N GLN A 68 11.83 13.71 -5.18
CA GLN A 68 12.32 12.34 -5.02
C GLN A 68 13.54 12.28 -4.10
N LYS A 69 14.48 13.21 -4.27
CA LYS A 69 15.65 13.30 -3.40
C LYS A 69 15.24 13.56 -1.95
N ALA A 70 14.29 14.45 -1.72
CA ALA A 70 13.80 14.75 -0.38
C ALA A 70 13.17 13.50 0.27
N LYS A 71 12.37 12.74 -0.50
CA LYS A 71 11.79 11.48 -0.03
C LYS A 71 12.86 10.43 0.30
N SER A 72 13.94 10.39 -0.49
CA SER A 72 15.04 9.46 -0.22
C SER A 72 15.77 9.80 1.08
N LEU A 73 15.58 11.02 1.59
CA LEU A 73 16.12 11.50 2.87
C LEU A 73 15.06 11.46 3.99
N GLY A 74 13.91 10.86 3.73
CA GLY A 74 12.86 10.66 4.73
C GLY A 74 11.73 11.68 4.75
N ALA A 75 11.71 12.63 3.81
CA ALA A 75 10.64 13.63 3.75
C ALA A 75 9.34 13.01 3.24
N PRO A 76 8.17 13.43 3.77
CA PRO A 76 6.88 12.99 3.25
C PRO A 76 6.56 13.63 1.90
N SER A 77 5.57 13.06 1.20
CA SER A 77 5.04 13.65 -0.02
C SER A 77 4.42 15.03 0.26
N PRO A 78 4.64 16.03 -0.62
CA PRO A 78 4.06 17.37 -0.42
C PRO A 78 2.54 17.41 -0.32
N ALA A 79 1.87 16.47 -1.00
CA ALA A 79 0.41 16.38 -1.01
C ALA A 79 -0.12 15.28 -0.07
N HIS A 80 0.70 14.84 0.88
CA HIS A 80 0.32 13.78 1.81
C HIS A 80 -0.78 14.27 2.75
N PRO A 81 -1.88 13.51 2.94
CA PRO A 81 -2.96 13.91 3.83
C PRO A 81 -2.48 14.03 5.29
N ALA A 82 -3.04 14.99 6.02
CA ALA A 82 -2.74 15.16 7.45
C ALA A 82 -3.18 13.93 8.26
N GLU A 83 -4.28 13.29 7.85
CA GLU A 83 -4.75 12.03 8.44
C GLU A 83 -5.04 11.06 7.30
N SER A 84 -4.13 10.13 7.07
CA SER A 84 -4.23 9.14 6.01
C SER A 84 -5.00 7.90 6.46
N ALA A 85 -5.43 7.08 5.49
CA ALA A 85 -6.00 5.77 5.78
C ALA A 85 -5.02 4.91 6.58
N ALA A 86 -3.72 5.05 6.32
CA ALA A 86 -2.67 4.34 7.07
C ALA A 86 -2.58 4.80 8.52
N ASN A 87 -2.79 6.08 8.81
CA ASN A 87 -2.88 6.58 10.19
C ASN A 87 -4.05 5.92 10.94
N VAL A 88 -5.21 5.89 10.31
CA VAL A 88 -6.41 5.24 10.88
C VAL A 88 -6.15 3.75 11.11
N HIS A 89 -5.49 3.09 10.16
CA HIS A 89 -5.13 1.68 10.27
C HIS A 89 -4.23 1.41 11.48
N GLY A 90 -3.19 2.22 11.69
CA GLY A 90 -2.31 2.11 12.85
C GLY A 90 -3.04 2.28 14.17
N LEU A 91 -3.96 3.25 14.24
CA LEU A 91 -4.78 3.48 15.41
C LEU A 91 -5.64 2.26 15.74
N LEU A 92 -6.31 1.70 14.73
CA LEU A 92 -7.19 0.54 14.91
C LEU A 92 -6.40 -0.69 15.33
N ARG A 93 -5.22 -0.89 14.78
CA ARG A 93 -4.37 -2.03 15.17
C ARG A 93 -3.88 -1.90 16.61
N TYR A 94 -3.57 -0.69 17.05
CA TYR A 94 -3.24 -0.44 18.45
C TYR A 94 -4.41 -0.84 19.37
N HIS A 95 -5.62 -0.41 19.05
CA HIS A 95 -6.81 -0.73 19.84
C HIS A 95 -7.15 -2.22 19.83
N ASP A 96 -6.85 -2.92 18.72
CA ASP A 96 -7.06 -4.36 18.62
C ASP A 96 -5.99 -5.18 19.35
N GLY A 97 -4.99 -4.53 19.92
CA GLY A 97 -3.92 -5.20 20.66
C GLY A 97 -2.90 -5.89 19.77
N LEU A 98 -2.82 -5.56 18.50
CA LEU A 98 -1.83 -6.11 17.59
C LEU A 98 -0.44 -5.59 17.92
N SER A 99 0.57 -6.45 17.76
CA SER A 99 1.97 -6.06 17.95
C SER A 99 2.48 -5.20 16.77
N PHE A 100 3.54 -4.47 17.03
CA PHE A 100 4.28 -3.73 16.01
C PHE A 100 4.72 -4.64 14.86
N THR A 101 5.23 -5.82 15.20
CA THR A 101 5.68 -6.81 14.22
C THR A 101 4.55 -7.23 13.30
N SER A 102 3.36 -7.45 13.84
CA SER A 102 2.18 -7.80 13.04
C SER A 102 1.75 -6.66 12.14
N LEU A 103 1.78 -5.42 12.64
CA LEU A 103 1.46 -4.24 11.83
C LEU A 103 2.42 -4.12 10.63
N ALA A 104 3.72 -4.26 10.86
CA ALA A 104 4.72 -4.23 9.79
C ALA A 104 4.49 -5.37 8.80
N ALA A 105 4.13 -6.56 9.28
CA ALA A 105 3.88 -7.72 8.42
C ALA A 105 2.68 -7.50 7.49
N GLU A 106 1.65 -6.78 7.91
CA GLU A 106 0.52 -6.43 7.04
C GLU A 106 0.96 -5.64 5.81
N PHE A 107 1.82 -4.62 6.00
CA PHE A 107 2.33 -3.81 4.88
C PHE A 107 3.29 -4.60 4.00
N ARG A 108 4.12 -5.47 4.58
CA ARG A 108 5.00 -6.35 3.82
C ARG A 108 4.19 -7.31 2.94
N ALA A 109 3.12 -7.88 3.48
CA ALA A 109 2.24 -8.77 2.72
C ALA A 109 1.52 -8.02 1.59
N LEU A 110 1.05 -6.81 1.86
CA LEU A 110 0.40 -5.98 0.86
C LEU A 110 1.36 -5.67 -0.30
N ARG A 111 2.57 -5.24 0.01
CA ARG A 111 3.61 -4.97 -1.00
C ARG A 111 3.90 -6.20 -1.84
N ALA A 112 4.17 -7.32 -1.18
CA ALA A 112 4.53 -8.57 -1.87
C ALA A 112 3.38 -9.07 -2.75
N SER A 113 2.15 -9.00 -2.26
CA SER A 113 0.96 -9.45 -3.01
C SER A 113 0.74 -8.62 -4.27
N VAL A 114 0.84 -7.29 -4.16
CA VAL A 114 0.68 -6.40 -5.31
C VAL A 114 1.73 -6.71 -6.38
N LEU A 115 2.99 -6.78 -6.00
CA LEU A 115 4.08 -7.02 -6.96
C LEU A 115 4.00 -8.42 -7.57
N ARG A 116 3.66 -9.43 -6.78
CA ARG A 116 3.52 -10.81 -7.26
C ARG A 116 2.40 -10.94 -8.29
N LEU A 117 1.29 -10.26 -8.08
CA LEU A 117 0.15 -10.29 -9.01
C LEU A 117 0.42 -9.46 -10.27
N TRP A 118 1.17 -8.38 -10.14
CA TRP A 118 1.46 -7.47 -11.25
C TRP A 118 2.52 -8.01 -12.21
N LEU A 119 3.61 -8.59 -11.70
CA LEU A 119 4.76 -9.00 -12.51
C LEU A 119 4.41 -9.90 -13.70
N PRO A 120 3.49 -10.89 -13.59
CA PRO A 120 3.13 -11.72 -14.75
C PRO A 120 2.52 -10.95 -15.91
N ASN A 121 2.04 -9.73 -15.67
CA ASN A 121 1.43 -8.88 -16.69
C ASN A 121 2.45 -7.99 -17.40
N ILE A 122 3.73 -8.10 -17.04
CA ILE A 122 4.80 -7.26 -17.61
C ILE A 122 5.56 -8.08 -18.64
N PRO A 123 5.34 -7.83 -19.95
CA PRO A 123 6.03 -8.60 -20.99
C PRO A 123 7.51 -8.24 -21.14
N VAL A 124 7.84 -6.96 -20.92
CA VAL A 124 9.21 -6.46 -21.04
C VAL A 124 9.49 -5.48 -19.91
N ILE A 125 10.62 -5.62 -19.26
CA ILE A 125 11.04 -4.70 -18.21
C ILE A 125 11.63 -3.44 -18.87
N THR A 126 10.96 -2.32 -18.66
CA THR A 126 11.37 -1.01 -19.16
C THR A 126 11.77 -0.12 -18.01
N LYS A 127 12.38 1.03 -18.31
CA LYS A 127 12.66 2.05 -17.30
C LYS A 127 11.36 2.48 -16.59
N GLN A 128 10.25 2.59 -17.33
CA GLN A 128 8.96 2.98 -16.75
C GLN A 128 8.48 1.94 -15.72
N VAL A 129 8.67 0.65 -15.99
CA VAL A 129 8.33 -0.42 -15.04
C VAL A 129 9.12 -0.23 -13.73
N LEU A 130 10.42 0.05 -13.83
CA LEU A 130 11.26 0.28 -12.66
C LEU A 130 10.84 1.55 -11.91
N LEU A 131 10.49 2.62 -12.61
CA LEU A 131 9.99 3.85 -11.99
C LEU A 131 8.66 3.61 -11.26
N ASP A 132 7.78 2.80 -11.82
CA ASP A 132 6.53 2.42 -11.16
C ASP A 132 6.80 1.70 -9.83
N VAL A 133 7.78 0.79 -9.80
CA VAL A 133 8.20 0.10 -8.57
C VAL A 133 8.74 1.10 -7.55
N VAL A 134 9.58 2.04 -7.99
CA VAL A 134 10.14 3.09 -7.10
C VAL A 134 9.01 3.91 -6.47
N ARG A 135 8.07 4.39 -7.29
CA ARG A 135 6.93 5.18 -6.81
C ARG A 135 6.05 4.39 -5.85
N PHE A 136 5.81 3.12 -6.16
CA PHE A 136 5.04 2.25 -5.29
C PHE A 136 5.74 2.02 -3.94
N ASN A 137 7.04 1.76 -3.96
CA ASN A 137 7.81 1.58 -2.72
C ASN A 137 7.78 2.85 -1.86
N GLU A 138 7.95 4.02 -2.46
CA GLU A 138 7.86 5.29 -1.74
C GLU A 138 6.49 5.45 -1.06
N ALA A 139 5.42 5.18 -1.80
CA ALA A 139 4.05 5.34 -1.30
C ALA A 139 3.75 4.36 -0.16
N ILE A 140 4.13 3.10 -0.31
CA ILE A 140 3.84 2.09 0.71
C ILE A 140 4.70 2.27 1.96
N ASP A 141 5.95 2.72 1.80
CA ASP A 141 6.83 3.01 2.94
C ASP A 141 6.31 4.22 3.73
N GLU A 142 5.79 5.24 3.05
CA GLU A 142 5.14 6.38 3.69
C GLU A 142 3.89 5.96 4.45
N ALA A 143 3.06 5.09 3.88
CA ALA A 143 1.89 4.54 4.54
C ALA A 143 2.28 3.73 5.80
N LEU A 144 3.32 2.92 5.71
CA LEU A 144 3.85 2.19 6.86
C LEU A 144 4.32 3.15 7.96
N ALA A 145 5.07 4.19 7.59
CA ALA A 145 5.55 5.20 8.53
C ALA A 145 4.39 5.91 9.25
N ASP A 146 3.32 6.24 8.52
CA ASP A 146 2.11 6.85 9.10
C ASP A 146 1.45 5.92 10.13
N SER A 147 1.30 4.66 9.79
CA SER A 147 0.69 3.66 10.68
C SER A 147 1.53 3.48 11.95
N ILE A 148 2.84 3.41 11.81
CA ILE A 148 3.77 3.28 12.93
C ILE A 148 3.70 4.52 13.82
N ALA A 149 3.74 5.71 13.25
CA ALA A 149 3.69 6.96 14.01
C ALA A 149 2.41 7.05 14.84
N THR A 150 1.27 6.70 14.27
CA THR A 150 -0.02 6.71 14.96
C THR A 150 -0.07 5.63 16.06
N TYR A 151 0.47 4.45 15.79
CA TYR A 151 0.56 3.36 16.75
C TYR A 151 1.42 3.77 17.96
N GLU A 152 2.59 4.38 17.73
CA GLU A 152 3.54 4.78 18.77
C GLU A 152 3.02 5.90 19.69
N THR A 153 2.22 6.82 19.15
CA THR A 153 1.72 7.96 19.92
C THR A 153 0.57 7.61 20.85
N ARG A 154 0.18 6.34 20.93
CA ARG A 154 -0.85 5.82 21.82
C ARG A 154 -0.23 5.05 22.98
#